data_beeb76c809564d5b51306a925cec37b8
#
_entry.id   beeb76c809564d5b51306a925cec37b8
#
_cell.length_a   1.000
_cell.length_b   1.000
_cell.length_c   1.000
_cell.angle_alpha   90.00
_cell.angle_beta   90.00
_cell.angle_gamma   90.00
#
_symmetry.space_group_name_H-M   'P 1'
#
loop_
_entity.id
_entity.type
_entity.pdbx_description
1 polymer ?
#
loop_
_entity_poly.entity_id
_entity_poly.type
_entity_poly.pdbx_seq_one_letter_code
_entity_poly.pdbx_strand_id
1 'polypeptide(L)'
;MTTHEIEARRYSRRCRRARKIRQQRRVALITIVCCVVFVWLCTCKEDKPTIPTVAAETPMPTVTTVAEPTPVTAAPPVSRTRDDIVSEGRLLSYDLQETMQDCCEEYGVPYALALAIAEVETHFDPDAVSGTGDYGLMQINSINHEWLSEIGFDVMTYDGNIEAGIYIISQHLNKYGKPELALTAYNSGPTGAQKLWDAGTFQTDYSRKVMAAFEHWTSVLEG
;
A
#
# COMPACT_ATOMS: atom_id res chain seq x y z
N MET A 1 -6.90 34.99 -4.52
CA MET A 1 -7.11 33.67 -3.89
C MET A 1 -8.60 33.53 -3.63
N THR A 2 -9.25 32.58 -4.25
CA THR A 2 -10.69 32.36 -4.13
C THR A 2 -11.02 31.70 -2.78
N THR A 3 -12.29 31.82 -2.33
CA THR A 3 -12.77 31.16 -1.09
C THR A 3 -12.51 29.65 -1.14
N HIS A 4 -12.68 29.05 -2.32
CA HIS A 4 -12.45 27.64 -2.58
C HIS A 4 -10.98 27.23 -2.38
N GLU A 5 -10.02 28.04 -2.85
CA GLU A 5 -8.58 27.79 -2.62
C GLU A 5 -8.19 27.88 -1.13
N ILE A 6 -8.85 28.74 -0.37
CA ILE A 6 -8.60 28.86 1.08
C ILE A 6 -9.11 27.64 1.82
N GLU A 7 -10.29 27.14 1.43
CA GLU A 7 -10.88 25.93 2.03
C GLU A 7 -10.07 24.68 1.70
N ALA A 8 -9.67 24.49 0.44
CA ALA A 8 -8.80 23.38 0.03
C ALA A 8 -7.47 23.36 0.80
N ARG A 9 -6.81 24.54 0.95
CA ARG A 9 -5.59 24.65 1.76
C ARG A 9 -5.81 24.39 3.26
N ARG A 10 -6.99 24.75 3.80
CA ARG A 10 -7.33 24.43 5.20
C ARG A 10 -7.57 22.94 5.37
N TYR A 11 -8.22 22.31 4.40
CA TYR A 11 -8.50 20.87 4.38
C TYR A 11 -7.19 20.07 4.29
N SER A 12 -6.31 20.36 3.33
CA SER A 12 -5.02 19.70 3.20
C SER A 12 -4.13 19.83 4.46
N ARG A 13 -4.16 20.99 5.13
CA ARG A 13 -3.47 21.17 6.43
C ARG A 13 -4.07 20.32 7.55
N ARG A 14 -5.40 20.10 7.55
CA ARG A 14 -6.06 19.23 8.53
C ARG A 14 -5.69 17.77 8.29
N CYS A 15 -5.67 17.31 7.04
CA CYS A 15 -5.25 15.96 6.66
C CYS A 15 -3.79 15.71 7.03
N ARG A 16 -2.86 16.63 6.71
CA ARG A 16 -1.45 16.52 7.14
C ARG A 16 -1.28 16.47 8.67
N ARG A 17 -2.09 17.22 9.43
CA ARG A 17 -2.08 17.13 10.90
C ARG A 17 -2.61 15.79 11.40
N ALA A 18 -3.69 15.30 10.81
CA ALA A 18 -4.27 14.00 11.14
C ALA A 18 -3.29 12.85 10.84
N ARG A 19 -2.58 12.90 9.69
CA ARG A 19 -1.51 11.95 9.33
C ARG A 19 -0.37 11.97 10.36
N LYS A 20 0.14 13.15 10.73
CA LYS A 20 1.19 13.28 11.77
C LYS A 20 0.76 12.71 13.11
N ILE A 21 -0.49 12.93 13.52
CA ILE A 21 -1.03 12.39 14.77
C ILE A 21 -1.13 10.85 14.69
N ARG A 22 -1.57 10.29 13.53
CA ARG A 22 -1.61 8.84 13.30
C ARG A 22 -0.21 8.24 13.35
N GLN A 23 0.75 8.86 12.66
CA GLN A 23 2.15 8.43 12.68
C GLN A 23 2.73 8.44 14.09
N GLN A 24 2.49 9.50 14.86
CA GLN A 24 2.91 9.57 16.26
C GLN A 24 2.27 8.48 17.13
N ARG A 25 0.98 8.17 16.92
CA ARG A 25 0.30 7.08 17.64
C ARG A 25 0.87 5.71 17.24
N ARG A 26 1.16 5.46 15.94
CA ARG A 26 1.81 4.22 15.48
C ARG A 26 3.19 4.06 16.10
N VAL A 27 4.02 5.10 16.07
CA VAL A 27 5.35 5.07 16.70
C VAL A 27 5.23 4.81 18.21
N ALA A 28 4.32 5.49 18.91
CA ALA A 28 4.10 5.28 20.33
C ALA A 28 3.64 3.84 20.64
N LEU A 29 2.76 3.25 19.80
CA LEU A 29 2.31 1.87 19.97
C LEU A 29 3.46 0.88 19.76
N ILE A 30 4.28 1.07 18.72
CA ILE A 30 5.47 0.25 18.47
C ILE A 30 6.44 0.35 19.65
N THR A 31 6.67 1.56 20.17
CA THR A 31 7.55 1.77 21.32
C THR A 31 7.03 1.04 22.56
N ILE A 32 5.71 1.10 22.82
CA ILE A 32 5.08 0.39 23.95
C ILE A 32 5.24 -1.12 23.77
N VAL A 33 4.98 -1.66 22.58
CA VAL A 33 5.14 -3.11 22.29
C VAL A 33 6.59 -3.53 22.49
N CYS A 34 7.55 -2.76 21.95
CA CYS A 34 8.98 -3.02 22.13
C CYS A 34 9.38 -3.00 23.63
N CYS A 35 8.87 -2.03 24.41
CA CYS A 35 9.13 -1.97 25.83
C CYS A 35 8.53 -3.19 26.59
N VAL A 36 7.30 -3.59 26.23
CA VAL A 36 6.66 -4.78 26.85
C VAL A 36 7.44 -6.05 26.52
N VAL A 37 7.84 -6.23 25.24
CA VAL A 37 8.67 -7.37 24.82
C VAL A 37 10.02 -7.35 25.53
N PHE A 38 10.66 -6.19 25.64
CA PHE A 38 11.94 -6.05 26.34
C PHE A 38 11.81 -6.39 27.83
N VAL A 39 10.78 -5.89 28.51
CA VAL A 39 10.50 -6.24 29.91
C VAL A 39 10.24 -7.74 30.05
N TRP A 40 9.46 -8.34 29.15
CA TRP A 40 9.19 -9.79 29.14
C TRP A 40 10.47 -10.61 28.96
N LEU A 41 11.33 -10.21 28.01
CA LEU A 41 12.65 -10.86 27.80
C LEU A 41 13.60 -10.69 29.00
N CYS A 42 13.50 -9.55 29.72
CA CYS A 42 14.30 -9.33 30.94
C CYS A 42 13.81 -10.12 32.15
N THR A 43 12.47 -10.37 32.22
CA THR A 43 11.86 -11.11 33.34
C THR A 43 11.91 -12.63 33.16
N CYS A 44 12.09 -13.13 31.92
CA CYS A 44 12.21 -14.57 31.61
C CYS A 44 13.65 -15.10 31.72
N LYS A 45 14.50 -14.55 32.59
CA LYS A 45 15.76 -15.17 32.97
C LYS A 45 15.54 -16.04 34.20
N GLU A 46 15.63 -17.33 33.94
CA GLU A 46 15.95 -18.49 34.77
C GLU A 46 14.91 -19.60 34.62
N ASP A 47 15.28 -20.56 33.78
CA ASP A 47 15.42 -21.97 34.13
C ASP A 47 16.01 -22.70 32.92
N LYS A 48 17.26 -23.14 33.06
CA LYS A 48 17.90 -24.06 32.10
C LYS A 48 17.43 -25.48 32.39
N PRO A 49 16.70 -26.12 31.47
CA PRO A 49 16.59 -27.57 31.54
C PRO A 49 17.89 -28.18 31.00
N THR A 50 18.55 -29.02 31.82
CA THR A 50 19.64 -29.93 31.44
C THR A 50 19.10 -30.92 30.41
N ILE A 51 19.67 -30.87 29.20
CA ILE A 51 19.36 -31.84 28.13
C ILE A 51 20.36 -33.02 28.28
N PRO A 52 19.88 -34.27 28.31
CA PRO A 52 20.80 -35.42 28.20
C PRO A 52 21.25 -35.56 26.76
N THR A 53 22.57 -35.73 26.62
CA THR A 53 23.28 -36.02 25.37
C THR A 53 22.81 -37.34 24.80
N VAL A 54 22.24 -37.35 23.59
CA VAL A 54 22.17 -38.56 22.74
C VAL A 54 22.69 -38.15 21.36
N ALA A 55 23.78 -38.82 21.00
CA ALA A 55 24.39 -38.73 19.68
C ALA A 55 23.57 -39.51 18.65
N ALA A 56 23.32 -38.90 17.49
CA ALA A 56 23.28 -39.57 16.18
C ALA A 56 23.16 -38.56 15.07
N GLU A 57 24.15 -38.50 14.23
CA GLU A 57 24.30 -37.69 13.03
C GLU A 57 23.33 -38.18 11.94
N THR A 58 22.62 -37.22 11.29
CA THR A 58 22.16 -37.38 9.91
C THR A 58 22.26 -36.00 9.21
N PRO A 59 22.90 -35.87 8.04
CA PRO A 59 23.13 -34.59 7.42
C PRO A 59 21.82 -34.06 6.79
N MET A 60 21.40 -32.87 7.18
CA MET A 60 20.35 -32.12 6.51
C MET A 60 20.89 -31.48 5.21
N PRO A 61 20.06 -31.42 4.17
CA PRO A 61 20.42 -30.75 2.92
C PRO A 61 20.60 -29.26 3.13
N THR A 62 21.64 -28.73 2.55
CA THR A 62 22.02 -27.32 2.53
C THR A 62 20.86 -26.47 1.98
N VAL A 63 20.25 -25.66 2.83
CA VAL A 63 19.30 -24.64 2.42
C VAL A 63 20.08 -23.54 1.71
N THR A 64 19.88 -23.42 0.40
CA THR A 64 20.39 -22.32 -0.42
C THR A 64 19.87 -21.01 0.17
N THR A 65 20.80 -20.16 0.58
CA THR A 65 20.55 -18.81 1.07
C THR A 65 19.73 -18.05 0.03
N VAL A 66 18.46 -17.79 0.34
CA VAL A 66 17.64 -16.87 -0.43
C VAL A 66 18.25 -15.48 -0.25
N ALA A 67 18.65 -14.87 -1.35
CA ALA A 67 19.19 -13.52 -1.38
C ALA A 67 18.24 -12.56 -0.66
N GLU A 68 18.80 -11.77 0.25
CA GLU A 68 18.17 -10.66 0.94
C GLU A 68 17.50 -9.73 -0.10
N PRO A 69 16.21 -9.33 0.07
CA PRO A 69 15.58 -8.41 -0.87
C PRO A 69 16.35 -7.09 -0.84
N THR A 70 16.92 -6.73 -1.97
CA THR A 70 17.54 -5.42 -2.17
C THR A 70 16.49 -4.35 -1.84
N PRO A 71 16.82 -3.32 -1.03
CA PRO A 71 15.90 -2.23 -0.75
C PRO A 71 15.50 -1.58 -2.07
N VAL A 72 14.20 -1.52 -2.32
CA VAL A 72 13.64 -0.77 -3.45
C VAL A 72 14.11 0.67 -3.25
N THR A 73 15.01 1.12 -4.12
CA THR A 73 15.51 2.49 -4.15
C THR A 73 14.31 3.42 -4.21
N ALA A 74 14.20 4.32 -3.24
CA ALA A 74 13.16 5.34 -3.24
C ALA A 74 13.15 6.02 -4.62
N ALA A 75 11.98 6.04 -5.26
CA ALA A 75 11.81 6.70 -6.53
C ALA A 75 12.22 8.16 -6.41
N PRO A 76 12.85 8.75 -7.45
CA PRO A 76 13.21 10.16 -7.43
C PRO A 76 11.96 11.02 -7.17
N PRO A 77 12.09 12.17 -6.51
CA PRO A 77 10.96 13.05 -6.25
C PRO A 77 10.30 13.44 -7.57
N VAL A 78 9.05 13.01 -7.74
CA VAL A 78 8.26 13.33 -8.93
C VAL A 78 7.98 14.83 -8.93
N SER A 79 8.24 15.50 -10.05
CA SER A 79 7.84 16.89 -10.24
C SER A 79 6.33 16.99 -10.09
N ARG A 80 5.86 17.74 -9.08
CA ARG A 80 4.43 17.96 -8.84
C ARG A 80 3.89 18.82 -9.97
N THR A 81 3.10 18.24 -10.85
CA THR A 81 2.39 18.97 -11.89
C THR A 81 1.16 19.64 -11.27
N ARG A 82 0.84 20.86 -11.73
CA ARG A 82 -0.39 21.55 -11.34
C ARG A 82 -1.54 21.29 -12.31
N ASP A 83 -1.27 20.48 -13.33
CA ASP A 83 -2.25 20.17 -14.35
C ASP A 83 -3.12 18.99 -13.90
N ASP A 84 -4.40 19.08 -14.20
CA ASP A 84 -5.32 17.98 -13.94
C ASP A 84 -5.03 16.83 -14.90
N ILE A 85 -5.11 15.59 -14.38
CA ILE A 85 -4.98 14.37 -15.17
C ILE A 85 -6.37 13.96 -15.66
N VAL A 86 -6.48 13.67 -16.94
CA VAL A 86 -7.74 13.25 -17.58
C VAL A 86 -7.55 11.90 -18.27
N SER A 87 -8.45 10.96 -18.01
CA SER A 87 -8.55 9.69 -18.73
C SER A 87 -10.01 9.39 -19.08
N GLU A 88 -10.29 9.09 -20.34
CA GLU A 88 -11.65 8.79 -20.85
C GLU A 88 -12.73 9.81 -20.43
N GLY A 89 -12.35 11.09 -20.32
CA GLY A 89 -13.25 12.17 -19.90
C GLY A 89 -13.47 12.28 -18.38
N ARG A 90 -12.80 11.47 -17.60
CA ARG A 90 -12.72 11.60 -16.13
C ARG A 90 -11.53 12.45 -15.74
N LEU A 91 -11.70 13.23 -14.67
CA LEU A 91 -10.73 14.20 -14.20
C LEU A 91 -10.19 13.79 -12.83
N LEU A 92 -8.86 13.59 -12.73
CA LEU A 92 -8.19 13.57 -11.45
C LEU A 92 -7.69 14.98 -11.14
N SER A 93 -8.36 15.67 -10.21
CA SER A 93 -8.03 17.03 -9.83
C SER A 93 -6.66 17.13 -9.16
N TYR A 94 -6.06 18.32 -9.22
CA TYR A 94 -4.75 18.58 -8.58
C TYR A 94 -4.73 18.21 -7.08
N ASP A 95 -5.80 18.50 -6.34
CA ASP A 95 -5.88 18.20 -4.91
C ASP A 95 -5.80 16.69 -4.64
N LEU A 96 -6.46 15.85 -5.46
CA LEU A 96 -6.40 14.40 -5.35
C LEU A 96 -5.04 13.86 -5.79
N GLN A 97 -4.42 14.48 -6.80
CA GLN A 97 -3.04 14.16 -7.20
C GLN A 97 -2.06 14.46 -6.06
N GLU A 98 -2.16 15.62 -5.41
CA GLU A 98 -1.31 15.99 -4.27
C GLU A 98 -1.47 14.98 -3.13
N THR A 99 -2.72 14.60 -2.79
CA THR A 99 -2.99 13.55 -1.80
C THR A 99 -2.34 12.22 -2.19
N MET A 100 -2.49 11.81 -3.45
CA MET A 100 -1.93 10.56 -3.95
C MET A 100 -0.40 10.58 -3.90
N GLN A 101 0.25 11.66 -4.31
CA GLN A 101 1.71 11.81 -4.26
C GLN A 101 2.23 11.74 -2.82
N ASP A 102 1.59 12.49 -1.88
CA ASP A 102 1.96 12.47 -0.47
C ASP A 102 1.86 11.05 0.12
N CYS A 103 0.81 10.30 -0.24
CA CYS A 103 0.65 8.91 0.20
C CYS A 103 1.69 7.97 -0.43
N CYS A 104 2.01 8.17 -1.72
CA CYS A 104 3.04 7.40 -2.41
C CYS A 104 4.42 7.60 -1.78
N GLU A 105 4.78 8.84 -1.44
CA GLU A 105 6.02 9.16 -0.72
C GLU A 105 6.04 8.48 0.68
N GLU A 106 4.92 8.54 1.42
CA GLU A 106 4.83 7.96 2.77
C GLU A 106 4.97 6.43 2.77
N TYR A 107 4.34 5.75 1.80
CA TYR A 107 4.29 4.29 1.77
C TYR A 107 5.29 3.64 0.80
N GLY A 108 6.12 4.43 0.12
CA GLY A 108 7.14 3.94 -0.80
C GLY A 108 6.56 3.28 -2.07
N VAL A 109 5.42 3.78 -2.56
CA VAL A 109 4.78 3.30 -3.80
C VAL A 109 5.12 4.25 -4.94
N PRO A 110 5.51 3.77 -6.13
CA PRO A 110 5.70 4.63 -7.29
C PRO A 110 4.40 5.38 -7.64
N TYR A 111 4.46 6.71 -7.80
CA TYR A 111 3.27 7.52 -8.11
C TYR A 111 2.61 7.08 -9.43
N ALA A 112 3.41 6.75 -10.45
CA ALA A 112 2.93 6.19 -11.71
C ALA A 112 2.10 4.90 -11.51
N LEU A 113 2.46 4.05 -10.53
CA LEU A 113 1.71 2.84 -10.22
C LEU A 113 0.37 3.15 -9.56
N ALA A 114 0.32 4.14 -8.67
CA ALA A 114 -0.93 4.58 -8.05
C ALA A 114 -1.89 5.18 -9.09
N LEU A 115 -1.38 5.99 -10.03
CA LEU A 115 -2.15 6.49 -11.17
C LEU A 115 -2.68 5.36 -12.04
N ALA A 116 -1.85 4.37 -12.37
CA ALA A 116 -2.23 3.22 -13.17
C ALA A 116 -3.34 2.40 -12.52
N ILE A 117 -3.29 2.20 -11.20
CA ILE A 117 -4.36 1.52 -10.47
C ILE A 117 -5.65 2.35 -10.56
N ALA A 118 -5.62 3.64 -10.24
CA ALA A 118 -6.80 4.49 -10.27
C ALA A 118 -7.43 4.59 -11.67
N GLU A 119 -6.61 4.63 -12.71
CA GLU A 119 -7.09 4.61 -14.10
C GLU A 119 -7.80 3.29 -14.43
N VAL A 120 -7.19 2.15 -14.13
CA VAL A 120 -7.77 0.84 -14.45
C VAL A 120 -9.00 0.53 -13.61
N GLU A 121 -9.05 0.99 -12.36
CA GLU A 121 -10.19 0.77 -11.46
C GLU A 121 -11.41 1.61 -11.86
N THR A 122 -11.21 2.89 -12.16
CA THR A 122 -12.34 3.84 -12.25
C THR A 122 -12.21 4.87 -13.36
N HIS A 123 -11.12 4.88 -14.14
CA HIS A 123 -10.81 5.98 -15.07
C HIS A 123 -10.84 7.34 -14.35
N PHE A 124 -10.29 7.38 -13.13
CA PHE A 124 -10.23 8.54 -12.24
C PHE A 124 -11.58 9.05 -11.73
N ASP A 125 -12.60 8.19 -11.59
CA ASP A 125 -13.85 8.54 -10.95
C ASP A 125 -13.80 8.32 -9.42
N PRO A 126 -13.71 9.36 -8.59
CA PRO A 126 -13.63 9.20 -7.14
C PRO A 126 -14.96 8.78 -6.50
N ASP A 127 -16.08 8.92 -7.22
CA ASP A 127 -17.42 8.58 -6.76
C ASP A 127 -17.85 7.17 -7.21
N ALA A 128 -16.96 6.43 -7.90
CA ALA A 128 -17.29 5.12 -8.43
C ALA A 128 -17.67 4.13 -7.32
N VAL A 129 -18.74 3.37 -7.56
CA VAL A 129 -19.20 2.26 -6.72
C VAL A 129 -19.51 1.07 -7.62
N SER A 130 -18.84 -0.07 -7.36
CA SER A 130 -19.06 -1.29 -8.14
C SER A 130 -20.28 -2.07 -7.63
N GLY A 131 -20.79 -2.98 -8.47
CA GLY A 131 -21.86 -3.92 -8.08
C GLY A 131 -21.42 -4.94 -7.01
N THR A 132 -20.12 -5.10 -6.77
CA THR A 132 -19.51 -5.98 -5.78
C THR A 132 -19.18 -5.29 -4.47
N GLY A 133 -19.50 -3.99 -4.35
CA GLY A 133 -19.28 -3.20 -3.15
C GLY A 133 -17.85 -2.66 -3.01
N ASP A 134 -17.21 -2.34 -4.13
CA ASP A 134 -15.93 -1.64 -4.16
C ASP A 134 -16.20 -0.14 -4.29
N TYR A 135 -15.50 0.69 -3.53
CA TYR A 135 -15.76 2.11 -3.39
C TYR A 135 -14.59 2.98 -3.77
N GLY A 136 -14.91 4.11 -4.40
CA GLY A 136 -14.04 5.25 -4.64
C GLY A 136 -12.95 5.01 -5.67
N LEU A 137 -12.03 5.97 -5.77
CA LEU A 137 -10.97 6.03 -6.77
C LEU A 137 -10.12 4.76 -6.85
N MET A 138 -9.85 4.15 -5.69
CA MET A 138 -8.98 2.97 -5.54
C MET A 138 -9.78 1.66 -5.39
N GLN A 139 -11.11 1.69 -5.57
CA GLN A 139 -12.02 0.56 -5.51
C GLN A 139 -11.78 -0.35 -4.29
N ILE A 140 -11.90 0.23 -3.11
CA ILE A 140 -11.72 -0.54 -1.86
C ILE A 140 -13.00 -1.33 -1.56
N ASN A 141 -12.87 -2.65 -1.54
CA ASN A 141 -14.01 -3.53 -1.24
C ASN A 141 -14.50 -3.35 0.20
N SER A 142 -15.82 -3.34 0.38
CA SER A 142 -16.49 -3.11 1.68
C SER A 142 -16.07 -4.10 2.77
N ILE A 143 -15.62 -5.31 2.42
CA ILE A 143 -15.08 -6.28 3.37
C ILE A 143 -13.84 -5.78 4.11
N ASN A 144 -13.14 -4.81 3.52
CA ASN A 144 -11.93 -4.23 4.08
C ASN A 144 -12.20 -2.98 4.95
N HIS A 145 -13.41 -2.41 4.93
CA HIS A 145 -13.69 -1.12 5.54
C HIS A 145 -13.53 -1.15 7.07
N GLU A 146 -13.97 -2.22 7.73
CA GLU A 146 -13.92 -2.34 9.20
C GLU A 146 -12.46 -2.29 9.69
N TRP A 147 -11.61 -3.21 9.23
CA TRP A 147 -10.23 -3.26 9.68
C TRP A 147 -9.40 -2.02 9.24
N LEU A 148 -9.72 -1.44 8.07
CA LEU A 148 -9.09 -0.19 7.63
C LEU A 148 -9.46 0.97 8.55
N SER A 149 -10.75 1.03 8.98
CA SER A 149 -11.21 2.02 9.95
C SER A 149 -10.55 1.85 11.32
N GLU A 150 -10.38 0.61 11.80
CA GLU A 150 -9.69 0.31 13.06
C GLU A 150 -8.24 0.80 13.07
N ILE A 151 -7.54 0.73 11.93
CA ILE A 151 -6.18 1.25 11.80
C ILE A 151 -6.12 2.72 11.35
N GLY A 152 -7.28 3.37 11.23
CA GLY A 152 -7.43 4.83 11.13
C GLY A 152 -7.62 5.39 9.72
N PHE A 153 -8.01 4.58 8.72
CA PHE A 153 -8.40 5.05 7.38
C PHE A 153 -9.89 5.31 7.30
N ASP A 154 -10.28 6.48 6.79
CA ASP A 154 -11.68 6.79 6.44
C ASP A 154 -11.90 6.55 4.95
N VAL A 155 -12.19 5.30 4.60
CA VAL A 155 -12.29 4.83 3.20
C VAL A 155 -13.41 5.54 2.42
N MET A 156 -14.39 6.12 3.12
CA MET A 156 -15.52 6.81 2.51
C MET A 156 -15.22 8.26 2.11
N THR A 157 -14.06 8.77 2.47
CA THR A 157 -13.56 10.07 1.98
C THR A 157 -12.59 9.86 0.82
N TYR A 158 -12.48 10.81 -0.09
CA TYR A 158 -11.56 10.72 -1.23
C TYR A 158 -10.10 10.52 -0.78
N ASP A 159 -9.64 11.33 0.17
CA ASP A 159 -8.28 11.21 0.71
C ASP A 159 -8.05 9.88 1.43
N GLY A 160 -9.00 9.45 2.24
CA GLY A 160 -8.91 8.20 2.98
C GLY A 160 -8.97 6.97 2.08
N ASN A 161 -9.73 7.04 0.97
CA ASN A 161 -9.78 6.01 -0.06
C ASN A 161 -8.44 5.88 -0.78
N ILE A 162 -7.85 6.99 -1.23
CA ILE A 162 -6.53 7.04 -1.84
C ILE A 162 -5.47 6.48 -0.87
N GLU A 163 -5.47 6.97 0.37
CA GLU A 163 -4.49 6.54 1.39
C GLU A 163 -4.61 5.03 1.67
N ALA A 164 -5.84 4.52 1.83
CA ALA A 164 -6.08 3.09 2.07
C ALA A 164 -5.63 2.21 0.89
N GLY A 165 -5.94 2.61 -0.34
CA GLY A 165 -5.54 1.88 -1.54
C GLY A 165 -4.03 1.81 -1.70
N ILE A 166 -3.34 2.94 -1.51
CA ILE A 166 -1.87 3.00 -1.57
C ILE A 166 -1.25 2.19 -0.42
N TYR A 167 -1.82 2.24 0.78
CA TYR A 167 -1.39 1.40 1.89
C TYR A 167 -1.53 -0.10 1.56
N ILE A 168 -2.67 -0.54 1.03
CA ILE A 168 -2.89 -1.96 0.66
C ILE A 168 -1.87 -2.41 -0.38
N ILE A 169 -1.70 -1.66 -1.47
CA ILE A 169 -0.73 -2.07 -2.50
C ILE A 169 0.70 -2.05 -1.97
N SER A 170 1.08 -1.13 -1.08
CA SER A 170 2.40 -1.12 -0.45
C SER A 170 2.66 -2.39 0.36
N GLN A 171 1.65 -2.87 1.12
CA GLN A 171 1.77 -4.13 1.87
C GLN A 171 1.97 -5.33 0.93
N HIS A 172 1.28 -5.33 -0.21
CA HIS A 172 1.43 -6.40 -1.20
C HIS A 172 2.79 -6.35 -1.92
N LEU A 173 3.28 -5.16 -2.27
CA LEU A 173 4.61 -4.98 -2.84
C LEU A 173 5.70 -5.47 -1.89
N ASN A 174 5.61 -5.09 -0.62
CA ASN A 174 6.55 -5.53 0.42
C ASN A 174 6.51 -7.05 0.64
N LYS A 175 5.32 -7.65 0.57
CA LYS A 175 5.14 -9.08 0.81
C LYS A 175 5.59 -9.95 -0.36
N TYR A 176 5.24 -9.55 -1.59
CA TYR A 176 5.42 -10.41 -2.77
C TYR A 176 6.61 -10.02 -3.65
N GLY A 177 7.17 -8.82 -3.47
CA GLY A 177 8.39 -8.33 -4.13
C GLY A 177 8.27 -8.05 -5.63
N LYS A 178 7.19 -8.48 -6.29
CA LYS A 178 6.94 -8.28 -7.73
C LYS A 178 5.62 -7.55 -7.93
N PRO A 179 5.60 -6.46 -8.73
CA PRO A 179 4.38 -5.68 -8.96
C PRO A 179 3.22 -6.54 -9.48
N GLU A 180 3.44 -7.46 -10.40
CA GLU A 180 2.39 -8.30 -10.99
C GLU A 180 1.71 -9.20 -9.94
N LEU A 181 2.51 -9.74 -8.99
CA LEU A 181 1.97 -10.54 -7.89
C LEU A 181 1.22 -9.66 -6.89
N ALA A 182 1.78 -8.49 -6.56
CA ALA A 182 1.13 -7.52 -5.67
C ALA A 182 -0.22 -7.06 -6.24
N LEU A 183 -0.29 -6.76 -7.54
CA LEU A 183 -1.51 -6.37 -8.25
C LEU A 183 -2.53 -7.52 -8.30
N THR A 184 -2.08 -8.76 -8.51
CA THR A 184 -2.95 -9.92 -8.44
C THR A 184 -3.58 -10.05 -7.05
N ALA A 185 -2.79 -9.85 -5.99
CA ALA A 185 -3.29 -9.89 -4.61
C ALA A 185 -4.18 -8.67 -4.28
N TYR A 186 -3.92 -7.51 -4.86
CA TYR A 186 -4.77 -6.32 -4.72
C TYR A 186 -6.18 -6.58 -5.26
N ASN A 187 -6.28 -7.10 -6.49
CA ASN A 187 -7.55 -7.34 -7.16
C ASN A 187 -8.32 -8.58 -6.65
N SER A 188 -7.62 -9.69 -6.37
CA SER A 188 -8.26 -10.97 -6.03
C SER A 188 -8.24 -11.27 -4.53
N GLY A 189 -7.67 -10.41 -3.72
CA GLY A 189 -7.31 -10.67 -2.34
C GLY A 189 -6.18 -11.71 -2.20
N PRO A 190 -5.49 -11.76 -1.05
CA PRO A 190 -4.37 -12.69 -0.84
C PRO A 190 -4.73 -14.17 -1.06
N THR A 191 -5.90 -14.59 -0.61
CA THR A 191 -6.36 -15.98 -0.78
C THR A 191 -6.70 -16.31 -2.24
N GLY A 192 -7.33 -15.37 -2.97
CA GLY A 192 -7.63 -15.53 -4.39
C GLY A 192 -6.35 -15.59 -5.21
N ALA A 193 -5.41 -14.70 -4.95
CA ALA A 193 -4.10 -14.67 -5.60
C ALA A 193 -3.33 -15.99 -5.39
N GLN A 194 -3.31 -16.52 -4.17
CA GLN A 194 -2.65 -17.80 -3.90
C GLN A 194 -3.23 -18.95 -4.74
N LYS A 195 -4.56 -19.04 -4.84
CA LYS A 195 -5.21 -20.05 -5.70
C LYS A 195 -4.83 -19.92 -7.17
N LEU A 196 -4.70 -18.68 -7.68
CA LEU A 196 -4.25 -18.42 -9.05
C LEU A 196 -2.80 -18.87 -9.25
N TRP A 197 -1.92 -18.56 -8.31
CA TRP A 197 -0.51 -18.98 -8.38
C TRP A 197 -0.32 -20.48 -8.26
N ASP A 198 -1.09 -21.16 -7.40
CA ASP A 198 -1.09 -22.61 -7.27
C ASP A 198 -1.56 -23.30 -8.57
N ALA A 199 -2.44 -22.61 -9.34
CA ALA A 199 -2.85 -23.04 -10.68
C ALA A 199 -1.89 -22.61 -11.81
N GLY A 200 -0.74 -22.01 -11.48
CA GLY A 200 0.27 -21.55 -12.45
C GLY A 200 -0.03 -20.20 -13.11
N THR A 201 -1.04 -19.46 -12.63
CA THR A 201 -1.39 -18.13 -13.17
C THR A 201 -0.76 -17.04 -12.33
N PHE A 202 0.39 -16.50 -12.75
CA PHE A 202 1.14 -15.46 -12.05
C PHE A 202 0.84 -14.04 -12.56
N GLN A 203 0.21 -13.91 -13.72
CA GLN A 203 -0.27 -12.66 -14.30
C GLN A 203 -1.72 -12.80 -14.71
N THR A 204 -2.57 -11.91 -14.21
CA THR A 204 -3.99 -11.81 -14.55
C THR A 204 -4.22 -10.74 -15.63
N ASP A 205 -5.41 -10.69 -16.21
CA ASP A 205 -5.78 -9.60 -17.13
C ASP A 205 -5.71 -8.24 -16.43
N TYR A 206 -6.11 -8.20 -15.16
CA TYR A 206 -6.00 -7.01 -14.32
C TYR A 206 -4.54 -6.57 -14.17
N SER A 207 -3.66 -7.46 -13.70
CA SER A 207 -2.25 -7.09 -13.47
C SER A 207 -1.57 -6.66 -14.77
N ARG A 208 -1.89 -7.26 -15.92
CA ARG A 208 -1.36 -6.83 -17.23
C ARG A 208 -1.84 -5.43 -17.62
N LYS A 209 -3.14 -5.11 -17.42
CA LYS A 209 -3.68 -3.78 -17.70
C LYS A 209 -3.02 -2.71 -16.84
N VAL A 210 -2.91 -2.95 -15.53
CA VAL A 210 -2.26 -1.98 -14.62
C VAL A 210 -0.77 -1.82 -14.96
N MET A 211 -0.06 -2.90 -15.31
CA MET A 211 1.36 -2.78 -15.69
C MET A 211 1.54 -1.97 -16.99
N ALA A 212 0.66 -2.16 -17.98
CA ALA A 212 0.69 -1.35 -19.22
C ALA A 212 0.40 0.14 -18.92
N ALA A 213 -0.57 0.43 -18.07
CA ALA A 213 -0.84 1.79 -17.62
C ALA A 213 0.32 2.37 -16.80
N PHE A 214 0.97 1.56 -15.97
CA PHE A 214 2.14 1.96 -15.20
C PHE A 214 3.32 2.37 -16.09
N GLU A 215 3.61 1.62 -17.15
CA GLU A 215 4.62 1.99 -18.15
C GLU A 215 4.26 3.32 -18.84
N HIS A 216 2.99 3.49 -19.22
CA HIS A 216 2.49 4.74 -19.79
C HIS A 216 2.71 5.93 -18.84
N TRP A 217 2.23 5.85 -17.60
CA TRP A 217 2.36 6.93 -16.62
C TRP A 217 3.82 7.21 -16.24
N THR A 218 4.66 6.20 -16.19
CA THR A 218 6.11 6.40 -16.00
C THR A 218 6.68 7.26 -17.11
N SER A 219 6.36 6.95 -18.37
CA SER A 219 6.80 7.75 -19.53
C SER A 219 6.28 9.19 -19.51
N VAL A 220 5.01 9.40 -19.08
CA VAL A 220 4.40 10.74 -18.99
C VAL A 220 5.05 11.59 -17.90
N LEU A 221 5.44 10.99 -16.80
CA LEU A 221 6.01 11.72 -15.65
C LEU A 221 7.52 11.98 -15.78
N GLU A 222 8.22 11.22 -16.63
CA GLU A 222 9.66 11.38 -16.91
C GLU A 222 9.95 12.27 -18.12
N GLY A 223 8.96 12.55 -18.97
CA GLY A 223 9.08 13.35 -20.20
C GLY A 223 8.83 14.79 -19.99
#